data_db9a2d3f3d83e1be9306efb1c4bbe11c
#
_entry.id   db9a2d3f3d83e1be9306efb1c4bbe11c
#
_cell.length_a   1.000
_cell.length_b   1.000
_cell.length_c   1.000
_cell.angle_alpha   90.00
_cell.angle_beta   90.00
_cell.angle_gamma   90.00
#
_symmetry.space_group_name_H-M   'P 1'
#
loop_
_entity.id
_entity.type
_entity.pdbx_description
1 polymer ?
#
loop_
_entity_poly.entity_id
_entity_poly.type
_entity_poly.pdbx_seq_one_letter_code
_entity_poly.pdbx_strand_id
1 'polypeptide(L)'
;GDDDEDPDVEDWTLTPAADVAAVFVTSDWDPIIPNLNAGEMCDAILSAMTKTDEREVVVDFTRGYYTSSQGVIGATGSAAITDALDLNMAGTTVAVQSGTTSDLWANDNLPDATIVAYADFPSVTASISNGEADYAMGDSPVLALSGDLMVTFSDETFGIAVDDGDSELLGAINVAITAMIDSGEYDLIFGATFEGAVVLTDDTDANTATSYPMATEGSRLAHVLESGELRFCSDTSYPPF
;
A
#
# COMPACT_ATOMS: atom_id res chain seq x y z
N GLY A 1 41.38 -23.25 28.06
CA GLY A 1 40.12 -22.99 27.52
C GLY A 1 39.46 -21.88 28.31
N ASP A 2 39.51 -20.68 27.82
CA ASP A 2 38.78 -19.56 28.40
C ASP A 2 37.59 -19.34 27.50
N ASP A 3 36.42 -19.67 27.99
CA ASP A 3 35.11 -19.33 27.42
C ASP A 3 34.92 -17.85 27.81
N ASP A 4 35.39 -16.94 26.96
CA ASP A 4 34.92 -15.55 26.98
C ASP A 4 33.53 -15.49 26.37
N GLU A 5 32.51 -15.92 27.13
CA GLU A 5 31.16 -15.52 26.91
C GLU A 5 31.09 -14.04 27.28
N ASP A 6 30.95 -13.18 26.28
CA ASP A 6 30.62 -11.78 26.45
C ASP A 6 29.24 -11.72 27.14
N PRO A 7 29.13 -11.25 28.39
CA PRO A 7 27.86 -11.27 29.14
C PRO A 7 26.85 -10.21 28.66
N ASP A 8 27.21 -9.40 27.68
CA ASP A 8 26.41 -8.28 27.17
C ASP A 8 25.73 -8.57 25.80
N VAL A 9 25.94 -9.76 25.23
CA VAL A 9 25.12 -10.20 24.10
C VAL A 9 23.81 -10.73 24.64
N GLU A 10 22.83 -9.85 24.84
CA GLU A 10 21.47 -10.29 25.04
C GLU A 10 21.06 -11.09 23.81
N ASP A 11 20.81 -12.38 23.98
CA ASP A 11 20.29 -13.28 22.97
C ASP A 11 18.84 -12.88 22.68
N TRP A 12 18.64 -11.95 21.76
CA TRP A 12 17.35 -11.55 21.24
C TRP A 12 16.74 -12.70 20.43
N THR A 13 16.49 -13.82 21.08
CA THR A 13 15.65 -14.85 20.49
C THR A 13 14.21 -14.32 20.49
N LEU A 14 13.81 -13.71 19.35
CA LEU A 14 12.46 -13.29 19.13
C LEU A 14 11.53 -14.48 19.29
N THR A 15 10.83 -14.53 20.41
CA THR A 15 9.57 -15.27 20.49
C THR A 15 8.58 -14.58 19.53
N PRO A 16 7.81 -15.33 18.72
CA PRO A 16 6.95 -14.72 17.70
C PRO A 16 6.03 -13.67 18.33
N ALA A 17 6.04 -12.51 17.77
CA ALA A 17 5.03 -11.44 17.65
C ALA A 17 3.86 -11.30 18.66
N ALA A 18 3.82 -12.02 19.76
CA ALA A 18 2.74 -11.91 20.74
C ALA A 18 2.75 -10.56 21.50
N ASP A 19 3.85 -9.82 21.43
CA ASP A 19 4.07 -8.64 22.27
C ASP A 19 4.22 -7.31 21.48
N VAL A 20 4.12 -7.32 20.15
CA VAL A 20 4.15 -6.08 19.32
C VAL A 20 2.75 -5.73 18.85
N ALA A 21 2.26 -4.56 19.25
CA ALA A 21 0.96 -4.05 18.84
C ALA A 21 1.08 -3.25 17.54
N ALA A 22 0.18 -3.48 16.58
CA ALA A 22 0.04 -2.60 15.43
C ALA A 22 -0.68 -1.31 15.84
N VAL A 23 -0.08 -0.16 15.53
CA VAL A 23 -0.64 1.16 15.80
C VAL A 23 -0.79 1.91 14.48
N PHE A 24 -2.01 2.28 14.10
CA PHE A 24 -2.26 3.03 12.88
C PHE A 24 -2.21 4.53 13.17
N VAL A 25 -1.42 5.24 12.38
CA VAL A 25 -1.24 6.69 12.43
C VAL A 25 -1.77 7.27 11.12
N THR A 26 -2.77 8.14 11.22
CA THR A 26 -3.35 8.79 10.05
C THR A 26 -2.33 9.73 9.41
N SER A 27 -2.14 9.60 8.11
CA SER A 27 -1.35 10.50 7.27
C SER A 27 -2.14 10.78 5.99
N ASP A 28 -2.07 12.01 5.50
CA ASP A 28 -2.50 12.28 4.14
C ASP A 28 -1.56 11.55 3.16
N TRP A 29 -2.05 11.30 1.94
CA TRP A 29 -1.30 10.53 0.94
C TRP A 29 0.00 11.23 0.49
N ASP A 30 -0.06 12.50 0.12
CA ASP A 30 1.10 13.22 -0.42
C ASP A 30 2.32 13.22 0.52
N PRO A 31 2.18 13.47 1.85
CA PRO A 31 3.32 13.44 2.76
C PRO A 31 3.67 12.05 3.33
N ILE A 32 2.98 10.96 2.93
CA ILE A 32 3.11 9.67 3.63
C ILE A 32 4.53 9.09 3.55
N ILE A 33 5.18 9.11 2.37
CA ILE A 33 6.57 8.68 2.20
C ILE A 33 7.54 9.62 2.91
N PRO A 34 7.47 10.97 2.75
CA PRO A 34 8.23 11.89 3.59
C PRO A 34 8.10 11.67 5.10
N ASN A 35 6.91 11.35 5.59
CA ASN A 35 6.67 11.07 7.02
C ASN A 35 7.35 9.77 7.48
N LEU A 36 7.34 8.72 6.63
CA LEU A 36 8.09 7.49 6.88
C LEU A 36 9.59 7.78 6.99
N ASN A 37 10.16 8.44 5.96
CA ASN A 37 11.60 8.70 5.89
C ASN A 37 12.10 9.64 7.00
N ALA A 38 11.23 10.51 7.53
CA ALA A 38 11.55 11.31 8.71
C ALA A 38 11.67 10.46 9.99
N GLY A 39 11.04 9.28 10.03
CA GLY A 39 11.17 8.31 11.11
C GLY A 39 10.49 8.68 12.42
N GLU A 40 9.81 9.83 12.49
CA GLU A 40 9.21 10.32 13.73
C GLU A 40 7.75 9.88 13.89
N MET A 41 7.02 9.75 12.77
CA MET A 41 5.59 9.50 12.78
C MET A 41 5.26 8.02 12.76
N CYS A 42 5.88 7.25 11.87
CA CYS A 42 5.61 5.83 11.70
C CYS A 42 6.88 5.04 11.34
N ASP A 43 6.78 3.74 11.44
CA ASP A 43 7.86 2.79 11.20
C ASP A 43 7.72 2.13 9.82
N ALA A 44 6.49 2.07 9.32
CA ALA A 44 6.15 1.51 8.01
C ALA A 44 4.89 2.20 7.44
N ILE A 45 4.63 2.03 6.14
CA ILE A 45 3.39 2.45 5.48
C ILE A 45 2.56 1.21 5.13
N LEU A 46 1.32 1.17 5.62
CA LEU A 46 0.31 0.18 5.21
C LEU A 46 -0.93 0.94 4.76
N SER A 47 -1.05 1.20 3.45
CA SER A 47 -2.03 2.11 2.87
C SER A 47 -2.30 1.80 1.38
N ALA A 48 -2.51 0.54 1.02
CA ALA A 48 -2.72 0.11 -0.38
C ALA A 48 -1.68 0.69 -1.35
N MET A 49 -0.42 0.81 -0.91
CA MET A 49 0.62 1.43 -1.72
C MET A 49 1.14 0.46 -2.78
N THR A 50 0.94 0.83 -4.05
CA THR A 50 1.48 0.08 -5.17
C THR A 50 3.00 0.13 -5.17
N LYS A 51 3.64 -1.02 -5.33
CA LYS A 51 5.07 -1.16 -5.58
C LYS A 51 5.37 -0.62 -6.98
N THR A 52 6.18 0.43 -7.09
CA THR A 52 6.67 0.97 -8.36
C THR A 52 8.15 1.27 -8.29
N ASP A 53 8.82 1.18 -9.45
CA ASP A 53 10.27 1.47 -9.54
C ASP A 53 10.61 2.87 -9.01
N GLU A 54 9.71 3.85 -9.21
CA GLU A 54 9.92 5.22 -8.73
C GLU A 54 9.87 5.31 -7.20
N ARG A 55 8.96 4.56 -6.57
CA ARG A 55 8.85 4.52 -5.10
C ARG A 55 10.01 3.74 -4.48
N GLU A 56 10.47 2.66 -5.16
CA GLU A 56 11.60 1.84 -4.73
C GLU A 56 12.96 2.57 -4.74
N VAL A 57 13.01 3.79 -5.29
CA VAL A 57 14.20 4.66 -5.16
C VAL A 57 14.34 5.26 -3.76
N VAL A 58 13.24 5.34 -3.00
CA VAL A 58 13.17 6.09 -1.73
C VAL A 58 12.56 5.31 -0.56
N VAL A 59 12.05 4.09 -0.82
CA VAL A 59 11.53 3.16 0.19
C VAL A 59 11.80 1.73 -0.26
N ASP A 60 11.87 0.79 0.68
CA ASP A 60 11.85 -0.64 0.40
C ASP A 60 10.45 -1.21 0.59
N PHE A 61 10.02 -2.11 -0.30
CA PHE A 61 8.73 -2.79 -0.18
C PHE A 61 8.87 -4.23 0.29
N THR A 62 7.93 -4.64 1.12
CA THR A 62 7.74 -6.06 1.45
C THR A 62 7.30 -6.84 0.22
N ARG A 63 7.24 -8.17 0.36
CA ARG A 63 6.42 -8.97 -0.56
C ARG A 63 5.03 -8.36 -0.69
N GLY A 64 4.42 -8.54 -1.85
CA GLY A 64 3.04 -8.11 -2.05
C GLY A 64 2.09 -8.79 -1.06
N TYR A 65 1.12 -8.04 -0.58
CA TYR A 65 0.04 -8.58 0.25
C TYR A 65 -1.33 -8.52 -0.45
N TYR A 66 -1.44 -7.82 -1.58
CA TYR A 66 -2.68 -7.74 -2.35
C TYR A 66 -2.38 -7.45 -3.81
N THR A 67 -3.12 -8.07 -4.73
CA THR A 67 -3.12 -7.72 -6.16
C THR A 67 -4.38 -6.94 -6.48
N SER A 68 -4.21 -5.74 -7.00
CA SER A 68 -5.26 -4.85 -7.45
C SER A 68 -5.17 -4.64 -8.96
N SER A 69 -6.07 -3.83 -9.48
CA SER A 69 -6.00 -3.21 -10.80
C SER A 69 -6.51 -1.78 -10.70
N GLN A 70 -6.11 -0.92 -11.62
CA GLN A 70 -6.76 0.36 -11.78
C GLN A 70 -8.14 0.19 -12.40
N GLY A 71 -9.06 1.07 -12.04
CA GLY A 71 -10.42 1.07 -12.53
C GLY A 71 -10.91 2.45 -12.93
N VAL A 72 -12.05 2.48 -13.60
CA VAL A 72 -12.77 3.70 -13.96
C VAL A 72 -14.23 3.54 -13.59
N ILE A 73 -14.79 4.55 -12.93
CA ILE A 73 -16.23 4.75 -12.78
C ILE A 73 -16.66 6.05 -13.50
N GLY A 74 -17.92 6.13 -13.94
CA GLY A 74 -18.44 7.31 -14.63
C GLY A 74 -19.53 8.00 -13.83
N ALA A 75 -19.68 9.31 -14.03
CA ALA A 75 -20.83 10.05 -13.56
C ALA A 75 -22.12 9.53 -14.21
N THR A 76 -23.27 9.78 -13.57
CA THR A 76 -24.56 9.37 -14.14
C THR A 76 -24.79 10.00 -15.52
N GLY A 77 -24.89 9.15 -16.54
CA GLY A 77 -25.08 9.57 -17.93
C GLY A 77 -23.80 9.76 -18.75
N SER A 78 -22.62 9.49 -18.16
CA SER A 78 -21.37 9.43 -18.91
C SER A 78 -21.41 8.36 -19.97
N ALA A 79 -20.67 8.56 -21.06
CA ALA A 79 -20.59 7.60 -22.15
C ALA A 79 -19.94 6.29 -21.66
N ALA A 80 -20.45 5.16 -22.13
CA ALA A 80 -19.81 3.88 -21.84
C ALA A 80 -18.45 3.82 -22.55
N ILE A 81 -17.45 3.31 -21.82
CA ILE A 81 -16.10 3.07 -22.31
C ILE A 81 -15.79 1.58 -22.28
N THR A 82 -14.84 1.14 -23.09
CA THR A 82 -14.38 -0.25 -23.17
C THR A 82 -12.87 -0.37 -22.91
N ASP A 83 -12.19 0.75 -22.90
CA ASP A 83 -10.77 0.89 -22.59
C ASP A 83 -10.56 2.21 -21.84
N ALA A 84 -9.61 2.28 -20.93
CA ALA A 84 -9.28 3.51 -20.21
C ALA A 84 -8.77 4.62 -21.17
N LEU A 85 -8.15 4.25 -22.28
CA LEU A 85 -7.72 5.19 -23.33
C LEU A 85 -8.90 5.85 -24.07
N ASP A 86 -10.12 5.31 -24.01
CA ASP A 86 -11.33 5.96 -24.55
C ASP A 86 -11.60 7.31 -23.88
N LEU A 87 -11.01 7.55 -22.69
CA LEU A 87 -11.11 8.82 -21.96
C LEU A 87 -10.25 9.95 -22.58
N ASN A 88 -9.32 9.63 -23.48
CA ASN A 88 -8.43 10.62 -24.08
C ASN A 88 -9.16 11.46 -25.14
N MET A 89 -10.07 12.30 -24.71
CA MET A 89 -10.89 13.16 -25.58
C MET A 89 -10.98 14.57 -25.03
N ALA A 90 -10.90 15.55 -25.92
CA ALA A 90 -11.09 16.94 -25.56
C ALA A 90 -12.49 17.18 -24.97
N GLY A 91 -12.54 17.79 -23.79
CA GLY A 91 -13.76 18.07 -23.04
C GLY A 91 -14.16 16.95 -22.05
N THR A 92 -13.43 15.84 -21.99
CA THR A 92 -13.57 14.86 -20.93
C THR A 92 -12.79 15.30 -19.70
N THR A 93 -13.42 15.22 -18.52
CA THR A 93 -12.78 15.52 -17.23
C THR A 93 -12.66 14.25 -16.41
N VAL A 94 -11.45 13.92 -15.98
CA VAL A 94 -11.12 12.74 -15.19
C VAL A 94 -10.58 13.16 -13.84
N ALA A 95 -11.21 12.68 -12.76
CA ALA A 95 -10.80 12.92 -11.38
C ALA A 95 -9.87 11.80 -10.90
N VAL A 96 -8.78 12.16 -10.24
CA VAL A 96 -7.77 11.26 -9.66
C VAL A 96 -7.33 11.77 -8.28
N GLN A 97 -6.78 10.91 -7.44
CA GLN A 97 -6.07 11.38 -6.24
C GLN A 97 -4.63 11.72 -6.60
N SER A 98 -4.15 12.88 -6.15
CA SER A 98 -2.79 13.40 -6.38
C SER A 98 -1.72 12.37 -5.99
N GLY A 99 -0.67 12.22 -6.81
CA GLY A 99 0.50 11.37 -6.52
C GLY A 99 0.24 9.87 -6.50
N THR A 100 -0.94 9.41 -6.93
CA THR A 100 -1.24 7.99 -7.09
C THR A 100 -0.82 7.47 -8.46
N THR A 101 -0.79 6.14 -8.61
CA THR A 101 -0.56 5.49 -9.92
C THR A 101 -1.61 5.88 -10.95
N SER A 102 -2.87 6.11 -10.52
CA SER A 102 -3.94 6.64 -11.38
C SER A 102 -3.63 8.03 -11.92
N ASP A 103 -3.13 8.94 -11.07
CA ASP A 103 -2.78 10.30 -11.45
C ASP A 103 -1.63 10.30 -12.48
N LEU A 104 -0.57 9.54 -12.18
CA LEU A 104 0.57 9.42 -13.10
C LEU A 104 0.14 8.82 -14.44
N TRP A 105 -0.62 7.71 -14.40
CA TRP A 105 -1.10 7.06 -15.61
C TRP A 105 -1.99 7.97 -16.46
N ALA A 106 -2.92 8.69 -15.82
CA ALA A 106 -3.84 9.59 -16.52
C ALA A 106 -3.09 10.74 -17.19
N ASN A 107 -2.13 11.36 -16.51
CA ASN A 107 -1.31 12.43 -17.11
C ASN A 107 -0.45 11.96 -18.28
N ASP A 108 0.06 10.74 -18.22
CA ASP A 108 0.90 10.18 -19.28
C ASP A 108 0.11 9.71 -20.50
N ASN A 109 -1.12 9.20 -20.30
CA ASN A 109 -1.87 8.50 -21.35
C ASN A 109 -3.08 9.28 -21.88
N LEU A 110 -3.54 10.33 -21.19
CA LEU A 110 -4.74 11.08 -21.56
C LEU A 110 -4.45 12.58 -21.83
N PRO A 111 -3.53 12.90 -22.76
CA PRO A 111 -3.10 14.30 -23.00
C PRO A 111 -4.19 15.22 -23.53
N ASP A 112 -5.28 14.69 -24.10
CA ASP A 112 -6.40 15.48 -24.63
C ASP A 112 -7.53 15.68 -23.60
N ALA A 113 -7.55 14.90 -22.52
CA ALA A 113 -8.49 15.03 -21.41
C ALA A 113 -8.05 16.11 -20.41
N THR A 114 -8.97 16.53 -19.55
CA THR A 114 -8.66 17.37 -18.39
C THR A 114 -8.52 16.50 -17.16
N ILE A 115 -7.32 16.39 -16.62
CA ILE A 115 -7.06 15.64 -15.37
C ILE A 115 -7.21 16.60 -14.20
N VAL A 116 -8.05 16.23 -13.21
CA VAL A 116 -8.24 16.99 -11.97
C VAL A 116 -7.80 16.14 -10.80
N ALA A 117 -6.66 16.50 -10.20
CA ALA A 117 -6.11 15.82 -9.05
C ALA A 117 -6.67 16.42 -7.73
N TYR A 118 -7.16 15.55 -6.85
CA TYR A 118 -7.66 15.88 -5.51
C TYR A 118 -6.68 15.37 -4.45
N ALA A 119 -6.64 16.03 -3.30
CA ALA A 119 -5.74 15.63 -2.22
C ALA A 119 -6.14 14.32 -1.54
N ASP A 120 -7.44 13.97 -1.56
CA ASP A 120 -7.99 12.78 -0.92
C ASP A 120 -8.99 12.07 -1.84
N PHE A 121 -9.17 10.77 -1.61
CA PHE A 121 -10.03 9.93 -2.45
C PHE A 121 -11.54 10.22 -2.29
N PRO A 122 -12.07 10.56 -1.10
CA PRO A 122 -13.46 11.02 -0.97
C PRO A 122 -13.79 12.21 -1.87
N SER A 123 -12.86 13.14 -2.06
CA SER A 123 -13.02 14.27 -2.98
C SER A 123 -13.08 13.82 -4.44
N VAL A 124 -12.30 12.79 -4.83
CA VAL A 124 -12.36 12.18 -6.17
C VAL A 124 -13.77 11.64 -6.43
N THR A 125 -14.32 10.83 -5.53
CA THR A 125 -15.66 10.23 -5.71
C THR A 125 -16.78 11.25 -5.59
N ALA A 126 -16.63 12.27 -4.74
CA ALA A 126 -17.58 13.37 -4.62
C ALA A 126 -17.67 14.20 -5.91
N SER A 127 -16.57 14.39 -6.64
CA SER A 127 -16.54 15.14 -7.90
C SER A 127 -17.48 14.55 -8.96
N ILE A 128 -17.59 13.21 -9.01
CA ILE A 128 -18.52 12.50 -9.89
C ILE A 128 -19.95 12.83 -9.52
N SER A 129 -20.28 12.73 -8.24
CA SER A 129 -21.63 12.98 -7.73
C SER A 129 -22.08 14.44 -7.90
N ASN A 130 -21.12 15.37 -7.82
CA ASN A 130 -21.33 16.80 -7.97
C ASN A 130 -21.37 17.25 -9.45
N GLY A 131 -21.00 16.38 -10.39
CA GLY A 131 -20.89 16.70 -11.81
C GLY A 131 -19.71 17.61 -12.15
N GLU A 132 -18.66 17.57 -11.33
CA GLU A 132 -17.40 18.29 -11.54
C GLU A 132 -16.43 17.51 -12.42
N ALA A 133 -16.55 16.18 -12.45
CA ALA A 133 -15.84 15.29 -13.34
C ALA A 133 -16.79 14.31 -14.03
N ASP A 134 -16.41 13.88 -15.24
CA ASP A 134 -17.16 12.89 -16.02
C ASP A 134 -16.83 11.47 -15.57
N TYR A 135 -15.57 11.25 -15.19
CA TYR A 135 -15.05 9.96 -14.75
C TYR A 135 -14.11 10.12 -13.56
N ALA A 136 -13.97 9.05 -12.77
CA ALA A 136 -12.95 8.92 -11.73
C ALA A 136 -12.11 7.67 -11.98
N MET A 137 -10.82 7.78 -11.70
CA MET A 137 -9.85 6.67 -11.71
C MET A 137 -9.28 6.43 -10.33
N GLY A 138 -9.00 5.18 -10.03
CA GLY A 138 -8.41 4.71 -8.79
C GLY A 138 -8.34 3.19 -8.76
N ASP A 139 -7.94 2.63 -7.63
CA ASP A 139 -7.93 1.18 -7.44
C ASP A 139 -9.33 0.60 -7.56
N SER A 140 -9.47 -0.42 -8.39
CA SER A 140 -10.77 -0.99 -8.74
C SER A 140 -11.58 -1.46 -7.53
N PRO A 141 -11.01 -2.10 -6.48
CA PRO A 141 -11.80 -2.53 -5.33
C PRO A 141 -12.32 -1.35 -4.49
N VAL A 142 -11.61 -0.22 -4.49
CA VAL A 142 -12.02 1.00 -3.78
C VAL A 142 -13.10 1.74 -4.58
N LEU A 143 -12.91 1.90 -5.88
CA LEU A 143 -13.89 2.53 -6.76
C LEU A 143 -15.22 1.76 -6.79
N ALA A 144 -15.19 0.43 -6.75
CA ALA A 144 -16.37 -0.41 -6.73
C ALA A 144 -17.31 -0.15 -5.53
N LEU A 145 -16.79 0.44 -4.45
CA LEU A 145 -17.62 0.89 -3.31
C LEU A 145 -18.41 2.17 -3.62
N SER A 146 -17.98 2.93 -4.63
CA SER A 146 -18.55 4.24 -4.98
C SER A 146 -19.37 4.25 -6.26
N GLY A 147 -19.25 3.20 -7.10
CA GLY A 147 -19.98 3.11 -8.36
C GLY A 147 -19.68 1.83 -9.13
N ASP A 148 -20.43 1.63 -10.23
CA ASP A 148 -20.19 0.50 -11.11
C ASP A 148 -18.91 0.72 -11.92
N LEU A 149 -17.98 -0.22 -11.84
CA LEU A 149 -16.78 -0.22 -12.66
C LEU A 149 -17.16 -0.36 -14.14
N MET A 150 -16.66 0.57 -14.96
CA MET A 150 -16.84 0.53 -16.42
C MET A 150 -15.75 -0.30 -17.09
N VAL A 151 -14.51 -0.16 -16.62
CA VAL A 151 -13.32 -0.87 -17.12
C VAL A 151 -12.31 -0.99 -15.99
N THR A 152 -11.51 -2.05 -16.04
CA THR A 152 -10.31 -2.22 -15.22
C THR A 152 -9.11 -2.39 -16.15
N PHE A 153 -7.95 -1.91 -15.71
CA PHE A 153 -6.71 -1.95 -16.49
C PHE A 153 -5.52 -1.95 -15.52
N SER A 154 -4.34 -2.26 -16.00
CA SER A 154 -3.11 -2.46 -15.24
C SER A 154 -3.27 -3.35 -14.00
N ASP A 155 -2.35 -4.26 -13.82
CA ASP A 155 -2.25 -5.05 -12.60
C ASP A 155 -1.31 -4.31 -11.63
N GLU A 156 -1.71 -4.20 -10.36
CA GLU A 156 -0.96 -3.53 -9.32
C GLU A 156 -0.77 -4.43 -8.12
N THR A 157 0.42 -4.40 -7.54
CA THR A 157 0.74 -5.15 -6.34
C THR A 157 0.94 -4.17 -5.19
N PHE A 158 0.17 -4.32 -4.11
CA PHE A 158 0.36 -3.54 -2.89
C PHE A 158 1.39 -4.20 -1.99
N GLY A 159 2.32 -3.40 -1.49
CA GLY A 159 3.32 -3.77 -0.49
C GLY A 159 3.28 -2.86 0.73
N ILE A 160 3.80 -3.35 1.85
CA ILE A 160 4.11 -2.50 2.99
C ILE A 160 5.45 -1.84 2.72
N ALA A 161 5.53 -0.50 2.82
CA ALA A 161 6.78 0.20 2.62
C ALA A 161 7.48 0.46 3.97
N VAL A 162 8.80 0.29 3.97
CA VAL A 162 9.71 0.69 5.05
C VAL A 162 10.73 1.69 4.52
N ASP A 163 11.45 2.37 5.40
CA ASP A 163 12.51 3.30 5.03
C ASP A 163 13.59 2.59 4.19
N ASP A 164 14.16 3.29 3.19
CA ASP A 164 15.17 2.72 2.29
C ASP A 164 16.37 2.18 3.08
N GLY A 165 16.72 0.91 2.84
CA GLY A 165 17.80 0.19 3.49
C GLY A 165 17.46 -0.42 4.86
N ASP A 166 16.23 -0.30 5.36
CA ASP A 166 15.81 -0.94 6.62
C ASP A 166 15.50 -2.44 6.42
N SER A 167 16.52 -3.20 6.10
CA SER A 167 16.39 -4.62 5.79
C SER A 167 15.92 -5.49 6.96
N GLU A 168 16.16 -5.05 8.21
CA GLU A 168 15.75 -5.81 9.41
C GLU A 168 14.23 -5.73 9.60
N LEU A 169 13.65 -4.53 9.59
CA LEU A 169 12.20 -4.36 9.71
C LEU A 169 11.50 -4.96 8.50
N LEU A 170 12.02 -4.73 7.29
CA LEU A 170 11.52 -5.34 6.05
C LEU A 170 11.46 -6.87 6.16
N GLY A 171 12.56 -7.48 6.61
CA GLY A 171 12.65 -8.93 6.79
C GLY A 171 11.66 -9.45 7.83
N ALA A 172 11.48 -8.75 8.95
CA ALA A 172 10.55 -9.12 9.99
C ALA A 172 9.09 -9.09 9.49
N ILE A 173 8.70 -8.02 8.78
CA ILE A 173 7.34 -7.90 8.22
C ILE A 173 7.11 -8.97 7.14
N ASN A 174 8.09 -9.24 6.27
CA ASN A 174 7.99 -10.30 5.25
C ASN A 174 7.75 -11.69 5.86
N VAL A 175 8.44 -12.02 6.95
CA VAL A 175 8.21 -13.28 7.68
C VAL A 175 6.79 -13.33 8.24
N ALA A 176 6.30 -12.23 8.80
CA ALA A 176 4.94 -12.17 9.34
C ALA A 176 3.87 -12.35 8.25
N ILE A 177 3.99 -11.66 7.11
CA ILE A 177 3.06 -11.81 5.97
C ILE A 177 3.08 -13.26 5.47
N THR A 178 4.27 -13.85 5.32
CA THR A 178 4.41 -15.24 4.87
C THR A 178 3.74 -16.20 5.84
N ALA A 179 3.94 -16.02 7.14
CA ALA A 179 3.31 -16.87 8.17
C ALA A 179 1.78 -16.76 8.15
N MET A 180 1.22 -15.56 7.95
CA MET A 180 -0.23 -15.36 7.80
C MET A 180 -0.78 -16.09 6.57
N ILE A 181 -0.06 -16.05 5.45
CA ILE A 181 -0.46 -16.78 4.22
C ILE A 181 -0.40 -18.28 4.45
N ASP A 182 0.70 -18.79 4.98
CA ASP A 182 0.92 -20.23 5.22
C ASP A 182 -0.05 -20.83 6.23
N SER A 183 -0.48 -20.05 7.23
CA SER A 183 -1.47 -20.47 8.23
C SER A 183 -2.91 -20.43 7.73
N GLY A 184 -3.20 -19.78 6.60
CA GLY A 184 -4.54 -19.51 6.09
C GLY A 184 -5.26 -18.35 6.82
N GLU A 185 -4.60 -17.64 7.72
CA GLU A 185 -5.15 -16.47 8.39
C GLU A 185 -5.39 -15.33 7.41
N TYR A 186 -4.50 -15.18 6.43
CA TYR A 186 -4.66 -14.23 5.34
C TYR A 186 -6.00 -14.41 4.62
N ASP A 187 -6.34 -15.63 4.21
CA ASP A 187 -7.60 -15.94 3.50
C ASP A 187 -8.85 -15.62 4.34
N LEU A 188 -8.76 -15.81 5.66
CA LEU A 188 -9.85 -15.47 6.58
C LEU A 188 -10.07 -13.95 6.67
N ILE A 189 -9.00 -13.16 6.74
CA ILE A 189 -9.05 -11.71 6.84
C ILE A 189 -9.58 -11.11 5.54
N PHE A 190 -8.98 -11.46 4.41
CA PHE A 190 -9.37 -10.90 3.11
C PHE A 190 -10.73 -11.42 2.64
N GLY A 191 -11.03 -12.69 2.84
CA GLY A 191 -12.33 -13.28 2.48
C GLY A 191 -13.52 -12.67 3.25
N ALA A 192 -13.28 -12.05 4.39
CA ALA A 192 -14.31 -11.32 5.15
C ALA A 192 -14.61 -9.93 4.55
N THR A 193 -13.69 -9.35 3.78
CA THR A 193 -13.79 -7.99 3.24
C THR A 193 -13.96 -7.97 1.72
N PHE A 194 -13.27 -8.89 1.03
CA PHE A 194 -13.25 -8.93 -0.43
C PHE A 194 -13.78 -10.26 -0.95
N GLU A 195 -14.83 -10.24 -1.76
CA GLU A 195 -15.30 -11.42 -2.47
C GLU A 195 -14.27 -11.81 -3.55
N GLY A 196 -13.66 -13.00 -3.42
CA GLY A 196 -12.73 -13.54 -4.41
C GLY A 196 -11.32 -12.94 -4.36
N ALA A 197 -10.87 -12.49 -3.20
CA ALA A 197 -9.49 -12.04 -3.00
C ALA A 197 -8.50 -13.06 -3.54
N VAL A 198 -7.61 -12.62 -4.43
CA VAL A 198 -6.55 -13.45 -4.99
C VAL A 198 -5.35 -13.39 -4.05
N VAL A 199 -5.02 -14.54 -3.47
CA VAL A 199 -3.76 -14.68 -2.73
C VAL A 199 -2.61 -14.58 -3.71
N LEU A 200 -1.65 -13.71 -3.42
CA LEU A 200 -0.41 -13.62 -4.18
C LEU A 200 0.41 -14.90 -3.98
N THR A 201 0.45 -15.74 -5.01
CA THR A 201 1.16 -17.01 -4.95
C THR A 201 2.63 -16.91 -5.35
N ASP A 202 3.01 -15.90 -6.11
CA ASP A 202 4.35 -15.76 -6.69
C ASP A 202 4.84 -14.30 -6.67
N ASP A 203 5.24 -13.80 -5.51
CA ASP A 203 6.11 -12.62 -5.45
C ASP A 203 7.57 -13.11 -5.54
N THR A 204 8.13 -13.08 -6.75
CA THR A 204 9.51 -13.52 -7.01
C THR A 204 10.55 -12.62 -6.36
N ASP A 205 10.16 -11.41 -5.96
CA ASP A 205 11.00 -10.43 -5.26
C ASP A 205 10.89 -10.55 -3.74
N ALA A 206 10.03 -11.46 -3.26
CA ALA A 206 9.85 -11.67 -1.84
C ALA A 206 11.16 -12.09 -1.17
N ASN A 207 11.53 -11.36 -0.13
CA ASN A 207 12.53 -11.82 0.81
C ASN A 207 12.05 -13.19 1.37
N THR A 208 12.70 -14.26 0.96
CA THR A 208 12.36 -15.66 1.31
C THR A 208 12.81 -16.04 2.72
N ALA A 209 13.13 -15.08 3.57
CA ALA A 209 13.50 -15.35 4.95
C ALA A 209 12.37 -16.10 5.67
N THR A 210 12.71 -17.25 6.22
CA THR A 210 11.79 -18.13 6.97
C THR A 210 11.92 -17.93 8.49
N SER A 211 12.82 -17.06 8.92
CA SER A 211 13.07 -16.74 10.33
C SER A 211 13.17 -15.23 10.50
N TYR A 212 12.71 -14.75 11.63
CA TYR A 212 12.83 -13.34 11.96
C TYR A 212 14.31 -12.93 12.02
N PRO A 213 14.67 -11.76 11.49
CA PRO A 213 16.02 -11.23 11.61
C PRO A 213 16.32 -10.89 13.08
N MET A 214 17.60 -10.91 13.42
CA MET A 214 18.06 -10.36 14.70
C MET A 214 18.06 -8.84 14.61
N ALA A 215 17.50 -8.18 15.63
CA ALA A 215 17.54 -6.73 15.71
C ALA A 215 18.94 -6.27 16.13
N THR A 216 19.51 -5.33 15.40
CA THR A 216 20.76 -4.65 15.76
C THR A 216 20.46 -3.50 16.71
N GLU A 217 21.31 -3.27 17.70
CA GLU A 217 21.18 -2.13 18.62
C GLU A 217 21.03 -0.80 17.85
N GLY A 218 19.97 -0.07 18.16
CA GLY A 218 19.62 1.21 17.52
C GLY A 218 18.96 1.09 16.15
N SER A 219 18.69 -0.13 15.65
CA SER A 219 17.88 -0.30 14.45
C SER A 219 16.40 0.01 14.72
N ARG A 220 15.62 0.25 13.66
CA ARG A 220 14.16 0.47 13.79
C ARG A 220 13.49 -0.78 14.34
N LEU A 221 13.90 -1.97 13.91
CA LEU A 221 13.37 -3.22 14.46
C LEU A 221 13.62 -3.31 15.97
N ALA A 222 14.82 -2.93 16.46
CA ALA A 222 15.11 -2.90 17.90
C ALA A 222 14.17 -1.94 18.63
N HIS A 223 13.94 -0.74 18.07
CA HIS A 223 13.00 0.24 18.63
C HIS A 223 11.57 -0.29 18.71
N VAL A 224 11.08 -0.97 17.67
CA VAL A 224 9.75 -1.61 17.63
C VAL A 224 9.63 -2.67 18.73
N LEU A 225 10.66 -3.51 18.90
CA LEU A 225 10.68 -4.56 19.93
C LEU A 225 10.74 -3.98 21.35
N GLU A 226 11.53 -2.93 21.56
CA GLU A 226 11.65 -2.25 22.85
C GLU A 226 10.36 -1.51 23.26
N SER A 227 9.72 -0.85 22.28
CA SER A 227 8.47 -0.12 22.53
C SER A 227 7.25 -1.03 22.63
N GLY A 228 7.30 -2.22 22.01
CA GLY A 228 6.15 -3.11 21.85
C GLY A 228 5.11 -2.58 20.86
N GLU A 229 5.46 -1.61 20.00
CA GLU A 229 4.56 -1.00 19.03
C GLU A 229 5.21 -0.91 17.65
N LEU A 230 4.50 -1.36 16.62
CA LEU A 230 4.82 -1.12 15.22
C LEU A 230 3.81 -0.11 14.66
N ARG A 231 4.29 1.09 14.32
CA ARG A 231 3.43 2.19 13.87
C ARG A 231 3.35 2.19 12.35
N PHE A 232 2.14 2.12 11.83
CA PHE A 232 1.85 2.20 10.41
C PHE A 232 1.25 3.56 10.06
N CYS A 233 1.87 4.30 9.13
CA CYS A 233 1.20 5.40 8.44
C CYS A 233 0.17 4.82 7.47
N SER A 234 -1.04 5.39 7.48
CA SER A 234 -2.12 5.01 6.57
C SER A 234 -2.94 6.24 6.18
N ASP A 235 -3.31 6.33 4.91
CA ASP A 235 -4.36 7.24 4.45
C ASP A 235 -5.72 6.60 4.79
N THR A 236 -6.24 6.96 5.96
CA THR A 236 -7.49 6.39 6.49
C THR A 236 -8.74 6.87 5.75
N SER A 237 -8.58 7.72 4.73
CA SER A 237 -9.66 8.15 3.83
C SER A 237 -9.85 7.21 2.63
N TYR A 238 -9.12 6.08 2.59
CA TYR A 238 -9.10 5.12 1.47
C TYR A 238 -9.63 3.72 1.85
N PRO A 239 -10.93 3.57 2.21
CA PRO A 239 -11.48 2.26 2.57
C PRO A 239 -11.55 1.34 1.33
N PRO A 240 -11.44 0.02 1.51
CA PRO A 240 -11.37 -0.72 2.78
C PRO A 240 -9.95 -0.98 3.28
N PHE A 241 -8.96 -0.31 2.76
CA PHE A 241 -7.53 -0.47 3.10
C PHE A 241 -7.09 0.48 4.20
#